data_1abaa0b9c48fd3342d069f2c8706d1d0
#
_entry.id   1abaa0b9c48fd3342d069f2c8706d1d0
#
_cell.length_a   1.000
_cell.length_b   1.000
_cell.length_c   1.000
_cell.angle_alpha   90.00
_cell.angle_beta   90.00
_cell.angle_gamma   90.00
#
_symmetry.space_group_name_H-M   'P 1'
#
loop_
_entity.id
_entity.type
_entity.pdbx_description
1 polymer ?
#
loop_
_entity_poly.entity_id
_entity_poly.type
_entity_poly.pdbx_seq_one_letter_code
_entity_poly.pdbx_strand_id
1 'polypeptide(L)'
;MSRSTFRVLFYLKRNAPKKNGLIPVMCRITVNGKISQFSCKLDVDEKMWSVELGRMSGRSIVAQETNRKLDKILVGINKAYQDVCDKDSYVTAEKVRNSYLGMGMNHKTLLAVFRKHNEDYAKLVGKMKSQRSYWKYRVVYKHLEEFIKQRYKMEDIALKELTPAFITDFEVFLRIEKGHCTNTVWSYMMPFRSIIFMAINNGWLARDPFYAYHISKEETKRGFLTMEEITKLINGQFTKKKYELVRDLFVFCCFTGLSWTDMRNLTKSNIQTSFDGHVWIKTSRQKTGVESDIRLLEVAKHIIDKYDGLAKDDRLLPVPAYSVCKYDIKQVAKQCGIEKNVSWHVASHSKIFYLLNISELSTLKNVTANDLETSYILFLSQLCNIQRTL
;
A
#
# COMPACT_ATOMS: atom_id res chain seq x y z
N MET A 1 -22.96 9.16 38.70
CA MET A 1 -22.01 8.08 38.34
C MET A 1 -21.99 7.07 39.48
N SER A 2 -22.40 5.83 39.22
CA SER A 2 -22.34 4.72 40.19
C SER A 2 -20.88 4.44 40.53
N ARG A 3 -20.47 4.57 41.81
CA ARG A 3 -19.10 4.23 42.21
C ARG A 3 -18.89 2.72 42.03
N SER A 4 -17.98 2.39 41.10
CA SER A 4 -17.52 1.00 40.90
C SER A 4 -16.85 0.49 42.18
N THR A 5 -17.35 -0.60 42.75
CA THR A 5 -16.69 -1.24 43.90
C THR A 5 -15.52 -2.07 43.44
N PHE A 6 -14.32 -1.70 43.89
CA PHE A 6 -13.08 -2.43 43.57
C PHE A 6 -12.41 -2.89 44.86
N ARG A 7 -12.09 -4.20 44.97
CA ARG A 7 -11.40 -4.81 46.11
C ARG A 7 -10.42 -5.89 45.69
N VAL A 8 -9.28 -5.90 46.34
CA VAL A 8 -8.26 -6.97 46.21
C VAL A 8 -8.10 -7.67 47.53
N LEU A 9 -8.06 -9.01 47.53
CA LEU A 9 -7.90 -9.85 48.72
C LEU A 9 -6.90 -10.94 48.45
N PHE A 10 -5.95 -11.15 49.37
CA PHE A 10 -5.07 -12.29 49.38
C PHE A 10 -5.57 -13.35 50.37
N TYR A 11 -5.53 -14.60 49.96
CA TYR A 11 -6.00 -15.72 50.80
C TYR A 11 -5.27 -17.02 50.50
N LEU A 12 -5.30 -18.00 51.43
CA LEU A 12 -4.64 -19.30 51.25
C LEU A 12 -5.55 -20.29 50.54
N LYS A 13 -5.01 -21.04 49.58
CA LYS A 13 -5.72 -22.14 48.91
C LYS A 13 -5.56 -23.45 49.74
N ARG A 14 -6.26 -23.56 50.85
CA ARG A 14 -6.16 -24.65 51.83
C ARG A 14 -6.49 -26.04 51.26
N ASN A 15 -7.27 -26.12 50.20
CA ASN A 15 -7.65 -27.39 49.55
C ASN A 15 -6.59 -27.96 48.61
N ALA A 16 -5.41 -27.33 48.48
CA ALA A 16 -4.33 -27.76 47.64
C ALA A 16 -2.95 -27.47 48.25
N PRO A 17 -2.64 -28.05 49.44
CA PRO A 17 -1.32 -27.90 50.05
C PRO A 17 -0.24 -28.57 49.17
N LYS A 18 0.95 -28.03 49.16
CA LYS A 18 2.10 -28.64 48.47
C LYS A 18 2.70 -29.79 49.28
N LYS A 19 3.50 -30.66 48.63
CA LYS A 19 4.17 -31.79 49.28
C LYS A 19 5.06 -31.42 50.48
N ASN A 20 5.53 -30.17 50.55
CA ASN A 20 6.31 -29.62 51.66
C ASN A 20 5.50 -28.98 52.77
N GLY A 21 4.17 -29.15 52.79
CA GLY A 21 3.26 -28.57 53.78
C GLY A 21 2.95 -27.10 53.62
N LEU A 22 3.54 -26.38 52.66
CA LEU A 22 3.23 -25.00 52.40
C LEU A 22 1.94 -24.85 51.59
N ILE A 23 1.21 -23.76 51.83
CA ILE A 23 -0.06 -23.47 51.14
C ILE A 23 0.10 -22.31 50.15
N PRO A 24 -0.37 -22.49 48.90
CA PRO A 24 -0.30 -21.44 47.91
C PRO A 24 -1.17 -20.21 48.25
N VAL A 25 -0.61 -19.05 48.05
CA VAL A 25 -1.34 -17.77 48.20
C VAL A 25 -2.06 -17.43 46.87
N MET A 26 -3.35 -17.13 46.98
CA MET A 26 -4.21 -16.70 45.88
C MET A 26 -4.57 -15.23 46.04
N CYS A 27 -4.72 -14.55 44.90
CA CYS A 27 -5.29 -13.19 44.83
C CYS A 27 -6.71 -13.28 44.27
N ARG A 28 -7.65 -12.57 44.91
CA ARG A 28 -9.03 -12.38 44.47
C ARG A 28 -9.25 -10.91 44.16
N ILE A 29 -9.64 -10.61 42.94
CA ILE A 29 -10.07 -9.28 42.50
C ILE A 29 -11.58 -9.28 42.42
N THR A 30 -12.25 -8.31 43.05
CA THR A 30 -13.68 -8.13 42.98
C THR A 30 -13.98 -6.75 42.36
N VAL A 31 -14.82 -6.71 41.34
CA VAL A 31 -15.32 -5.48 40.69
C VAL A 31 -16.82 -5.64 40.52
N ASN A 32 -17.59 -4.72 41.11
CA ASN A 32 -19.05 -4.71 41.02
C ASN A 32 -19.69 -6.06 41.38
N GLY A 33 -19.18 -6.72 42.45
CA GLY A 33 -19.64 -8.03 42.93
C GLY A 33 -19.15 -9.23 42.14
N LYS A 34 -18.58 -9.05 40.95
CA LYS A 34 -17.99 -10.16 40.15
C LYS A 34 -16.54 -10.41 40.56
N ILE A 35 -16.17 -11.70 40.61
CA ILE A 35 -14.89 -12.15 41.16
C ILE A 35 -14.02 -12.76 40.04
N SER A 36 -12.71 -12.46 40.08
CA SER A 36 -11.70 -13.15 39.33
C SER A 36 -10.50 -13.48 40.23
N GLN A 37 -9.85 -14.62 40.00
CA GLN A 37 -8.81 -15.18 40.90
C GLN A 37 -7.60 -15.63 40.10
N PHE A 38 -6.41 -15.53 40.73
CA PHE A 38 -5.16 -16.10 40.20
C PHE A 38 -4.18 -16.42 41.32
N SER A 39 -3.19 -17.30 41.04
CA SER A 39 -2.13 -17.65 41.99
C SER A 39 -1.06 -16.56 42.04
N CYS A 40 -0.69 -16.13 43.25
CA CYS A 40 0.42 -15.21 43.47
C CYS A 40 1.80 -15.84 43.25
N LYS A 41 1.86 -17.16 43.00
CA LYS A 41 3.13 -17.93 42.94
C LYS A 41 3.98 -17.81 44.21
N LEU A 42 3.33 -17.63 45.33
CA LEU A 42 3.93 -17.59 46.67
C LEU A 42 3.32 -18.70 47.49
N ASP A 43 4.14 -19.35 48.31
CA ASP A 43 3.77 -20.45 49.20
C ASP A 43 4.17 -20.09 50.62
N VAL A 44 3.27 -20.28 51.58
CA VAL A 44 3.47 -19.85 52.98
C VAL A 44 3.05 -20.95 53.97
N ASP A 45 3.61 -20.91 55.17
CA ASP A 45 3.12 -21.72 56.29
C ASP A 45 1.81 -21.11 56.81
N GLU A 46 0.77 -21.97 56.93
CA GLU A 46 -0.55 -21.52 57.42
C GLU A 46 -0.51 -20.91 58.81
N LYS A 47 0.35 -21.40 59.71
CA LYS A 47 0.50 -20.91 61.08
C LYS A 47 0.98 -19.46 61.13
N MET A 48 1.66 -19.00 60.11
CA MET A 48 2.19 -17.64 59.99
C MET A 48 1.29 -16.70 59.17
N TRP A 49 0.09 -17.14 58.81
CA TRP A 49 -0.81 -16.32 57.99
C TRP A 49 -1.91 -15.69 58.80
N SER A 50 -2.04 -14.36 58.72
CA SER A 50 -3.18 -13.62 59.25
C SER A 50 -4.30 -13.57 58.22
N VAL A 51 -5.44 -14.20 58.53
CA VAL A 51 -6.61 -14.20 57.64
C VAL A 51 -7.23 -12.83 57.57
N GLU A 52 -7.24 -12.06 58.67
CA GLU A 52 -7.81 -10.72 58.73
C GLU A 52 -7.01 -9.73 57.86
N LEU A 53 -5.70 -9.79 57.95
CA LEU A 53 -4.83 -8.89 57.22
C LEU A 53 -4.52 -9.39 55.78
N GLY A 54 -4.79 -10.66 55.50
CA GLY A 54 -4.41 -11.25 54.21
C GLY A 54 -2.90 -11.27 53.94
N ARG A 55 -2.10 -11.41 55.04
CA ARG A 55 -0.63 -11.29 55.02
C ARG A 55 0.03 -12.24 55.99
N MET A 56 1.35 -12.41 55.87
CA MET A 56 2.12 -13.13 56.88
C MET A 56 2.27 -12.30 58.16
N SER A 57 2.09 -12.97 59.31
CA SER A 57 2.30 -12.43 60.65
C SER A 57 3.79 -12.55 61.05
N GLY A 58 4.22 -11.67 61.99
CA GLY A 58 5.55 -11.66 62.52
C GLY A 58 6.57 -10.78 61.80
N ARG A 59 7.78 -10.74 62.39
CA ARG A 59 8.89 -9.90 61.86
C ARG A 59 10.05 -10.69 61.24
N SER A 60 9.81 -11.95 60.92
CA SER A 60 10.84 -12.77 60.29
C SER A 60 11.18 -12.25 58.89
N ILE A 61 12.40 -12.49 58.42
CA ILE A 61 12.85 -12.08 57.08
C ILE A 61 11.90 -12.66 56.02
N VAL A 62 11.49 -13.91 56.16
CA VAL A 62 10.57 -14.59 55.24
C VAL A 62 9.20 -13.87 55.19
N ALA A 63 8.67 -13.48 56.35
CA ALA A 63 7.42 -12.73 56.42
C ALA A 63 7.52 -11.35 55.74
N GLN A 64 8.61 -10.62 56.01
CA GLN A 64 8.85 -9.32 55.41
C GLN A 64 8.99 -9.42 53.89
N GLU A 65 9.78 -10.38 53.37
CA GLU A 65 9.95 -10.58 51.93
C GLU A 65 8.64 -10.96 51.22
N THR A 66 7.88 -11.89 51.85
CA THR A 66 6.60 -12.32 51.31
C THR A 66 5.61 -11.13 51.26
N ASN A 67 5.50 -10.38 52.35
CA ASN A 67 4.63 -9.23 52.42
C ASN A 67 5.03 -8.14 51.40
N ARG A 68 6.34 -7.90 51.22
CA ARG A 68 6.84 -7.00 50.18
C ARG A 68 6.47 -7.45 48.75
N LYS A 69 6.45 -8.77 48.48
CA LYS A 69 5.98 -9.31 47.20
C LYS A 69 4.49 -9.13 47.02
N LEU A 70 3.69 -9.33 48.09
CA LEU A 70 2.24 -9.07 48.06
C LEU A 70 1.92 -7.59 47.79
N ASP A 71 2.68 -6.64 48.40
CA ASP A 71 2.55 -5.21 48.15
C ASP A 71 2.85 -4.86 46.68
N LYS A 72 3.88 -5.43 46.09
CA LYS A 72 4.15 -5.24 44.66
C LYS A 72 3.01 -5.75 43.76
N ILE A 73 2.43 -6.88 44.11
CA ILE A 73 1.27 -7.44 43.39
C ILE A 73 0.06 -6.47 43.54
N LEU A 74 -0.21 -5.99 44.75
CA LEU A 74 -1.30 -5.05 44.99
C LEU A 74 -1.15 -3.76 44.22
N VAL A 75 0.03 -3.16 44.22
CA VAL A 75 0.34 -1.97 43.44
C VAL A 75 0.16 -2.20 41.95
N GLY A 76 0.64 -3.34 41.43
CA GLY A 76 0.46 -3.72 40.02
C GLY A 76 -1.00 -3.90 39.62
N ILE A 77 -1.83 -4.50 40.48
CA ILE A 77 -3.27 -4.68 40.23
C ILE A 77 -4.01 -3.33 40.26
N ASN A 78 -3.66 -2.43 41.22
CA ASN A 78 -4.23 -1.09 41.27
C ASN A 78 -3.93 -0.30 40.00
N LYS A 79 -2.68 -0.36 39.51
CA LYS A 79 -2.29 0.25 38.24
C LYS A 79 -3.09 -0.35 37.06
N ALA A 80 -3.20 -1.68 37.00
CA ALA A 80 -3.97 -2.35 35.96
C ALA A 80 -5.46 -1.98 35.99
N TYR A 81 -6.03 -1.76 37.19
CA TYR A 81 -7.40 -1.28 37.35
C TYR A 81 -7.55 0.14 36.76
N GLN A 82 -6.64 1.06 37.07
CA GLN A 82 -6.66 2.42 36.51
C GLN A 82 -6.51 2.39 34.99
N ASP A 83 -5.52 1.63 34.48
CA ASP A 83 -5.30 1.47 33.03
C ASP A 83 -6.54 0.94 32.29
N VAL A 84 -7.33 0.06 32.92
CA VAL A 84 -8.58 -0.45 32.35
C VAL A 84 -9.70 0.60 32.45
N CYS A 85 -9.79 1.36 33.56
CA CYS A 85 -10.76 2.43 33.71
C CYS A 85 -10.56 3.56 32.68
N ASP A 86 -9.29 3.88 32.37
CA ASP A 86 -8.96 4.95 31.42
C ASP A 86 -9.21 4.56 29.95
N LYS A 87 -9.13 3.26 29.65
CA LYS A 87 -9.26 2.75 28.27
C LYS A 87 -10.67 2.23 27.94
N ASP A 88 -11.36 1.67 28.91
CA ASP A 88 -12.61 0.96 28.70
C ASP A 88 -13.78 1.62 29.45
N SER A 89 -14.89 1.79 28.76
CA SER A 89 -16.14 2.27 29.35
C SER A 89 -16.76 1.28 30.35
N TYR A 90 -16.29 0.04 30.39
CA TYR A 90 -16.80 -1.03 31.24
C TYR A 90 -15.68 -1.87 31.82
N VAL A 91 -15.54 -1.84 33.17
CA VAL A 91 -14.50 -2.55 33.93
C VAL A 91 -15.05 -3.83 34.53
N THR A 92 -14.31 -4.94 34.37
CA THR A 92 -14.62 -6.23 35.01
C THR A 92 -13.41 -6.78 35.76
N ALA A 93 -13.63 -7.59 36.78
CA ALA A 93 -12.57 -8.26 37.53
C ALA A 93 -11.66 -9.12 36.61
N GLU A 94 -12.22 -9.71 35.56
CA GLU A 94 -11.48 -10.50 34.59
C GLU A 94 -10.58 -9.62 33.71
N LYS A 95 -11.06 -8.45 33.23
CA LYS A 95 -10.24 -7.50 32.47
C LYS A 95 -9.06 -7.01 33.30
N VAL A 96 -9.28 -6.68 34.58
CA VAL A 96 -8.22 -6.24 35.48
C VAL A 96 -7.18 -7.34 35.70
N ARG A 97 -7.62 -8.58 35.99
CA ARG A 97 -6.74 -9.75 36.12
C ARG A 97 -5.91 -9.94 34.84
N ASN A 98 -6.56 -9.95 33.69
CA ASN A 98 -5.91 -10.19 32.40
C ASN A 98 -4.91 -9.06 32.09
N SER A 99 -5.24 -7.80 32.36
CA SER A 99 -4.34 -6.66 32.22
C SER A 99 -3.12 -6.81 33.13
N TYR A 100 -3.30 -7.18 34.41
CA TYR A 100 -2.22 -7.40 35.36
C TYR A 100 -1.31 -8.58 34.96
N LEU A 101 -1.89 -9.71 34.55
CA LEU A 101 -1.15 -10.90 34.13
C LEU A 101 -0.60 -10.81 32.72
N GLY A 102 -0.87 -9.74 31.99
CA GLY A 102 -0.55 -9.66 30.57
C GLY A 102 -1.38 -10.61 29.70
N MET A 103 -2.41 -11.26 30.30
CA MET A 103 -3.35 -12.15 29.62
C MET A 103 -4.46 -11.31 29.00
N GLY A 104 -4.51 -11.26 27.69
CA GLY A 104 -5.53 -10.46 27.00
C GLY A 104 -4.95 -9.25 26.23
N MET A 105 -3.72 -8.87 26.46
CA MET A 105 -2.95 -8.28 25.39
C MET A 105 -2.53 -9.43 24.46
N ASN A 106 -3.42 -9.88 23.60
CA ASN A 106 -2.99 -10.44 22.33
C ASN A 106 -2.17 -9.35 21.68
N HIS A 107 -0.87 -9.33 21.97
CA HIS A 107 0.04 -8.39 21.33
C HIS A 107 -0.11 -8.65 19.84
N LYS A 108 -0.79 -7.72 19.17
CA LYS A 108 -0.89 -7.78 17.72
C LYS A 108 0.53 -7.76 17.19
N THR A 109 0.88 -8.76 16.41
CA THR A 109 2.18 -8.86 15.77
C THR A 109 2.10 -8.31 14.36
N LEU A 110 3.22 -7.83 13.84
CA LEU A 110 3.28 -7.14 12.55
C LEU A 110 2.80 -8.03 11.41
N LEU A 111 3.36 -9.24 11.31
CA LEU A 111 3.03 -10.13 10.20
C LEU A 111 1.60 -10.68 10.30
N ALA A 112 1.10 -10.95 11.51
CA ALA A 112 -0.29 -11.39 11.70
C ALA A 112 -1.29 -10.30 11.25
N VAL A 113 -1.04 -9.03 11.62
CA VAL A 113 -1.87 -7.89 11.20
C VAL A 113 -1.77 -7.68 9.68
N PHE A 114 -0.57 -7.74 9.13
CA PHE A 114 -0.34 -7.58 7.70
C PHE A 114 -1.00 -8.70 6.89
N ARG A 115 -0.91 -9.96 7.36
CA ARG A 115 -1.57 -11.12 6.74
C ARG A 115 -3.08 -10.92 6.69
N LYS A 116 -3.68 -10.56 7.82
CA LYS A 116 -5.12 -10.27 7.90
C LYS A 116 -5.55 -9.18 6.92
N HIS A 117 -4.78 -8.09 6.86
CA HIS A 117 -5.02 -7.02 5.88
C HIS A 117 -4.97 -7.57 4.43
N ASN A 118 -3.98 -8.40 4.10
CA ASN A 118 -3.84 -8.96 2.75
C ASN A 118 -4.99 -9.91 2.39
N GLU A 119 -5.49 -10.69 3.34
CA GLU A 119 -6.67 -11.55 3.16
C GLU A 119 -7.93 -10.72 2.87
N ASP A 120 -8.14 -9.64 3.62
CA ASP A 120 -9.29 -8.78 3.43
C ASP A 120 -9.17 -7.96 2.13
N TYR A 121 -7.95 -7.50 1.81
CA TYR A 121 -7.67 -6.82 0.54
C TYR A 121 -7.94 -7.73 -0.67
N ALA A 122 -7.59 -9.02 -0.58
CA ALA A 122 -7.82 -10.00 -1.64
C ALA A 122 -9.31 -10.12 -2.02
N LYS A 123 -10.22 -10.05 -1.03
CA LYS A 123 -11.68 -10.11 -1.24
C LYS A 123 -12.22 -8.92 -2.04
N LEU A 124 -11.51 -7.79 -2.03
CA LEU A 124 -11.87 -6.54 -2.70
C LEU A 124 -11.26 -6.39 -4.09
N VAL A 125 -10.36 -7.29 -4.48
CA VAL A 125 -9.72 -7.27 -5.81
C VAL A 125 -10.77 -7.50 -6.89
N GLY A 126 -10.70 -6.70 -7.95
CA GLY A 126 -11.67 -6.72 -9.06
C GLY A 126 -12.95 -5.92 -8.81
N LYS A 127 -13.24 -5.54 -7.56
CA LYS A 127 -14.38 -4.68 -7.21
C LYS A 127 -13.92 -3.23 -6.95
N MET A 128 -13.13 -3.03 -5.91
CA MET A 128 -12.67 -1.70 -5.46
C MET A 128 -11.14 -1.56 -5.48
N LYS A 129 -10.42 -2.67 -5.57
CA LYS A 129 -8.96 -2.71 -5.47
C LYS A 129 -8.35 -3.40 -6.69
N SER A 130 -7.17 -2.90 -7.12
CA SER A 130 -6.47 -3.48 -8.25
C SER A 130 -5.65 -4.71 -7.85
N GLN A 131 -5.58 -5.71 -8.70
CA GLN A 131 -4.72 -6.88 -8.56
C GLN A 131 -3.26 -6.47 -8.37
N ARG A 132 -2.79 -5.44 -9.09
CA ARG A 132 -1.41 -4.95 -9.00
C ARG A 132 -1.07 -4.38 -7.62
N SER A 133 -2.00 -3.67 -6.99
CA SER A 133 -1.83 -3.18 -5.63
C SER A 133 -1.77 -4.32 -4.63
N TYR A 134 -2.63 -5.33 -4.76
CA TYR A 134 -2.59 -6.54 -3.94
C TYR A 134 -1.25 -7.26 -4.03
N TRP A 135 -0.71 -7.46 -5.23
CA TRP A 135 0.60 -8.06 -5.43
C TRP A 135 1.71 -7.30 -4.71
N LYS A 136 1.64 -5.96 -4.70
CA LYS A 136 2.61 -5.13 -4.00
C LYS A 136 2.59 -5.38 -2.48
N TYR A 137 1.41 -5.41 -1.86
CA TYR A 137 1.28 -5.73 -0.44
C TYR A 137 1.83 -7.13 -0.11
N ARG A 138 1.57 -8.12 -0.96
CA ARG A 138 2.13 -9.47 -0.80
C ARG A 138 3.66 -9.50 -0.87
N VAL A 139 4.25 -8.76 -1.79
CA VAL A 139 5.72 -8.68 -1.92
C VAL A 139 6.32 -8.05 -0.66
N VAL A 140 5.74 -6.95 -0.17
CA VAL A 140 6.22 -6.27 1.04
C VAL A 140 6.10 -7.18 2.26
N TYR A 141 4.98 -7.91 2.39
CA TYR A 141 4.81 -8.92 3.45
C TYR A 141 5.96 -9.95 3.45
N LYS A 142 6.28 -10.52 2.27
CA LYS A 142 7.37 -11.49 2.16
C LYS A 142 8.74 -10.90 2.52
N HIS A 143 9.02 -9.67 2.10
CA HIS A 143 10.27 -9.00 2.47
C HIS A 143 10.36 -8.75 3.98
N LEU A 144 9.26 -8.35 4.63
CA LEU A 144 9.23 -8.18 6.08
C LEU A 144 9.40 -9.51 6.83
N GLU A 145 8.74 -10.57 6.39
CA GLU A 145 8.88 -11.91 6.95
C GLU A 145 10.34 -12.40 6.88
N GLU A 146 10.96 -12.24 5.73
CA GLU A 146 12.37 -12.61 5.52
C GLU A 146 13.32 -11.76 6.36
N PHE A 147 13.10 -10.44 6.42
CA PHE A 147 13.89 -9.50 7.22
C PHE A 147 13.83 -9.83 8.72
N ILE A 148 12.62 -10.04 9.26
CA ILE A 148 12.43 -10.40 10.67
C ILE A 148 13.14 -11.71 10.98
N LYS A 149 13.00 -12.72 10.14
CA LYS A 149 13.65 -14.01 10.34
C LYS A 149 15.18 -13.92 10.28
N GLN A 150 15.73 -13.16 9.34
CA GLN A 150 17.18 -13.03 9.16
C GLN A 150 17.82 -12.16 10.23
N ARG A 151 17.24 -10.99 10.51
CA ARG A 151 17.86 -9.97 11.39
C ARG A 151 17.57 -10.20 12.86
N TYR A 152 16.32 -10.58 13.19
CA TYR A 152 15.85 -10.72 14.57
C TYR A 152 15.77 -12.18 15.03
N LYS A 153 15.95 -13.17 14.14
CA LYS A 153 15.82 -14.62 14.44
C LYS A 153 14.46 -14.98 15.04
N MET A 154 13.40 -14.28 14.65
CA MET A 154 12.03 -14.44 15.13
C MET A 154 11.11 -14.77 13.96
N GLU A 155 9.97 -15.44 14.26
CA GLU A 155 8.93 -15.71 13.26
C GLU A 155 8.03 -14.48 13.02
N ASP A 156 7.85 -13.62 14.03
CA ASP A 156 7.07 -12.39 13.95
C ASP A 156 7.51 -11.45 15.08
N ILE A 157 7.13 -10.16 15.01
CA ILE A 157 7.49 -9.14 16.01
C ILE A 157 6.22 -8.43 16.52
N ALA A 158 6.15 -8.17 17.84
CA ALA A 158 5.03 -7.44 18.41
C ALA A 158 5.04 -5.98 17.92
N LEU A 159 3.86 -5.45 17.54
CA LEU A 159 3.76 -4.06 17.04
C LEU A 159 4.38 -3.04 18.00
N LYS A 160 4.22 -3.23 19.31
CA LYS A 160 4.79 -2.34 20.34
C LYS A 160 6.33 -2.32 20.39
N GLU A 161 6.99 -3.31 19.80
CA GLU A 161 8.46 -3.42 19.73
C GLU A 161 9.03 -2.75 18.48
N LEU A 162 8.17 -2.26 17.57
CA LEU A 162 8.61 -1.55 16.39
C LEU A 162 9.18 -0.18 16.77
N THR A 163 10.42 0.04 16.40
CA THR A 163 11.17 1.29 16.65
C THR A 163 11.50 1.98 15.32
N PRO A 164 11.88 3.27 15.33
CA PRO A 164 12.42 3.93 14.14
C PRO A 164 13.63 3.19 13.54
N ALA A 165 14.48 2.58 14.38
CA ALA A 165 15.61 1.78 13.93
C ALA A 165 15.16 0.56 13.09
N PHE A 166 14.05 -0.12 13.47
CA PHE A 166 13.49 -1.20 12.68
C PHE A 166 13.13 -0.74 11.26
N ILE A 167 12.56 0.46 11.13
CA ILE A 167 12.15 1.02 9.82
C ILE A 167 13.38 1.29 8.94
N THR A 168 14.42 1.89 9.53
CA THR A 168 15.68 2.17 8.83
C THR A 168 16.42 0.88 8.45
N ASP A 169 16.48 -0.10 9.35
CA ASP A 169 17.11 -1.39 9.09
C ASP A 169 16.41 -2.16 7.97
N PHE A 170 15.07 -2.08 7.91
CA PHE A 170 14.31 -2.67 6.81
C PHE A 170 14.59 -1.97 5.46
N GLU A 171 14.75 -0.65 5.45
CA GLU A 171 15.19 0.06 4.25
C GLU A 171 16.57 -0.41 3.79
N VAL A 172 17.53 -0.50 4.72
CA VAL A 172 18.90 -1.00 4.43
C VAL A 172 18.85 -2.41 3.85
N PHE A 173 18.04 -3.30 4.44
CA PHE A 173 17.81 -4.64 3.92
C PHE A 173 17.31 -4.62 2.48
N LEU A 174 16.32 -3.79 2.17
CA LEU A 174 15.77 -3.66 0.82
C LEU A 174 16.80 -3.13 -0.19
N ARG A 175 17.69 -2.21 0.23
CA ARG A 175 18.72 -1.64 -0.63
C ARG A 175 19.88 -2.58 -0.85
N ILE A 176 20.44 -3.14 0.21
CA ILE A 176 21.69 -3.89 0.19
C ILE A 176 21.43 -5.36 -0.15
N GLU A 177 20.55 -6.03 0.61
CA GLU A 177 20.36 -7.47 0.41
C GLU A 177 19.43 -7.80 -0.76
N LYS A 178 18.46 -6.92 -1.07
CA LYS A 178 17.56 -7.10 -2.22
C LYS A 178 17.98 -6.31 -3.46
N GLY A 179 18.96 -5.42 -3.36
CA GLY A 179 19.48 -4.65 -4.50
C GLY A 179 18.47 -3.68 -5.13
N HIS A 180 17.49 -3.18 -4.36
CA HIS A 180 16.45 -2.32 -4.90
C HIS A 180 16.87 -0.86 -4.98
N CYS A 181 16.54 -0.20 -6.10
CA CYS A 181 16.72 1.24 -6.26
C CYS A 181 15.73 2.05 -5.41
N THR A 182 16.05 3.33 -5.14
CA THR A 182 15.29 4.24 -4.27
C THR A 182 13.79 4.25 -4.57
N ASN A 183 13.39 4.32 -5.84
CA ASN A 183 11.97 4.34 -6.21
C ASN A 183 11.25 3.02 -5.91
N THR A 184 11.94 1.90 -5.99
CA THR A 184 11.39 0.58 -5.60
C THR A 184 11.27 0.47 -4.09
N VAL A 185 12.29 0.88 -3.34
CA VAL A 185 12.26 0.95 -1.87
C VAL A 185 11.11 1.84 -1.41
N TRP A 186 11.01 3.07 -1.93
CA TRP A 186 9.87 3.95 -1.65
C TRP A 186 8.53 3.25 -1.88
N SER A 187 8.42 2.56 -3.02
CA SER A 187 7.20 1.83 -3.39
C SER A 187 6.84 0.70 -2.42
N TYR A 188 7.81 0.11 -1.73
CA TYR A 188 7.61 -0.94 -0.72
C TYR A 188 7.39 -0.37 0.68
N MET A 189 8.04 0.74 1.02
CA MET A 189 7.85 1.41 2.31
C MET A 189 6.42 1.97 2.46
N MET A 190 5.76 2.41 1.38
CA MET A 190 4.40 2.97 1.44
C MET A 190 3.34 1.97 1.90
N PRO A 191 3.23 0.73 1.36
CA PRO A 191 2.34 -0.30 1.91
C PRO A 191 2.65 -0.64 3.37
N PHE A 192 3.92 -0.73 3.75
CA PHE A 192 4.30 -0.98 5.14
C PHE A 192 3.81 0.15 6.06
N ARG A 193 4.07 1.40 5.69
CA ARG A 193 3.56 2.58 6.43
C ARG A 193 2.03 2.57 6.56
N SER A 194 1.31 2.13 5.51
CA SER A 194 -0.15 2.01 5.58
C SER A 194 -0.61 1.01 6.64
N ILE A 195 0.10 -0.11 6.82
CA ILE A 195 -0.21 -1.10 7.88
C ILE A 195 0.07 -0.50 9.27
N ILE A 196 1.19 0.20 9.43
CA ILE A 196 1.52 0.89 10.69
C ILE A 196 0.47 1.95 11.02
N PHE A 197 0.06 2.75 10.04
CA PHE A 197 -0.98 3.76 10.23
C PHE A 197 -2.32 3.13 10.63
N MET A 198 -2.69 2.01 10.01
CA MET A 198 -3.86 1.23 10.42
C MET A 198 -3.74 0.73 11.87
N ALA A 199 -2.54 0.26 12.28
CA ALA A 199 -2.31 -0.20 13.64
C ALA A 199 -2.45 0.93 14.68
N ILE A 200 -2.00 2.13 14.36
CA ILE A 200 -2.15 3.34 15.20
C ILE A 200 -3.63 3.71 15.32
N ASN A 201 -4.35 3.79 14.20
CA ASN A 201 -5.77 4.15 14.20
C ASN A 201 -6.66 3.15 14.96
N ASN A 202 -6.24 1.88 15.04
CA ASN A 202 -6.92 0.86 15.85
C ASN A 202 -6.43 0.80 17.31
N GLY A 203 -5.53 1.69 17.74
CA GLY A 203 -5.00 1.72 19.09
C GLY A 203 -4.06 0.56 19.44
N TRP A 204 -3.56 -0.19 18.45
CA TRP A 204 -2.64 -1.31 18.66
C TRP A 204 -1.19 -0.87 18.80
N LEU A 205 -0.88 0.34 18.34
CA LEU A 205 0.42 0.99 18.41
C LEU A 205 0.25 2.43 18.89
N ALA A 206 0.95 2.81 19.97
CA ALA A 206 0.80 4.12 20.61
C ALA A 206 1.61 5.23 19.93
N ARG A 207 2.72 4.88 19.26
CA ARG A 207 3.63 5.84 18.62
C ARG A 207 3.94 5.39 17.21
N ASP A 208 4.07 6.34 16.27
CA ASP A 208 4.44 6.06 14.89
C ASP A 208 5.96 5.82 14.78
N PRO A 209 6.42 4.59 14.45
CA PRO A 209 7.84 4.34 14.23
C PRO A 209 8.37 5.01 12.94
N PHE A 210 7.50 5.49 12.07
CA PHE A 210 7.86 6.25 10.86
C PHE A 210 7.99 7.76 11.10
N TYR A 211 7.82 8.27 12.34
CA TYR A 211 7.74 9.71 12.60
C TYR A 211 8.96 10.49 12.11
N ALA A 212 10.17 9.92 12.21
CA ALA A 212 11.43 10.50 11.74
C ALA A 212 11.89 9.95 10.39
N TYR A 213 11.08 9.09 9.74
CA TYR A 213 11.48 8.43 8.51
C TYR A 213 11.01 9.23 7.28
N HIS A 214 11.97 9.69 6.50
CA HIS A 214 11.73 10.42 5.27
C HIS A 214 12.40 9.72 4.09
N ILE A 215 11.62 9.34 3.12
CA ILE A 215 12.10 8.86 1.83
C ILE A 215 11.33 9.57 0.73
N SER A 216 12.03 10.20 -0.20
CA SER A 216 11.46 10.84 -1.39
C SER A 216 11.68 9.98 -2.61
N LYS A 217 10.80 10.14 -3.59
CA LYS A 217 11.03 9.60 -4.92
C LYS A 217 12.12 10.38 -5.63
N GLU A 218 13.02 9.66 -6.27
CA GLU A 218 13.89 10.25 -7.28
C GLU A 218 13.08 10.56 -8.54
N GLU A 219 13.31 11.75 -9.09
CA GLU A 219 12.72 12.10 -10.38
C GLU A 219 13.25 11.18 -11.47
N THR A 220 12.34 10.55 -12.18
CA THR A 220 12.67 9.75 -13.36
C THR A 220 12.47 10.61 -14.59
N LYS A 221 13.54 11.04 -15.22
CA LYS A 221 13.48 11.68 -16.54
C LYS A 221 12.94 10.66 -17.55
N ARG A 222 11.67 10.75 -17.87
CA ARG A 222 11.06 9.92 -18.91
C ARG A 222 11.23 10.63 -20.24
N GLY A 223 11.83 9.95 -21.20
CA GLY A 223 11.96 10.45 -22.56
C GLY A 223 10.60 10.54 -23.27
N PHE A 224 10.57 11.34 -24.30
CA PHE A 224 9.50 11.42 -25.30
C PHE A 224 10.14 11.24 -26.69
N LEU A 225 9.32 10.91 -27.69
CA LEU A 225 9.77 10.86 -29.07
C LEU A 225 9.57 12.23 -29.72
N THR A 226 10.57 12.68 -30.50
CA THR A 226 10.46 13.87 -31.34
C THR A 226 9.57 13.59 -32.56
N MET A 227 9.11 14.65 -33.25
CA MET A 227 8.34 14.47 -34.49
C MET A 227 9.12 13.72 -35.56
N GLU A 228 10.41 13.96 -35.64
CA GLU A 228 11.31 13.23 -36.57
C GLU A 228 11.31 11.73 -36.26
N GLU A 229 11.39 11.37 -34.97
CA GLU A 229 11.35 9.97 -34.55
C GLU A 229 9.99 9.33 -34.81
N ILE A 230 8.89 10.06 -34.57
CA ILE A 230 7.53 9.59 -34.89
C ILE A 230 7.38 9.43 -36.41
N THR A 231 7.90 10.36 -37.19
CA THR A 231 7.91 10.28 -38.67
C THR A 231 8.70 9.08 -39.16
N LYS A 232 9.86 8.78 -38.55
CA LYS A 232 10.62 7.54 -38.85
C LYS A 232 9.80 6.28 -38.55
N LEU A 233 9.01 6.28 -37.46
CA LEU A 233 8.11 5.15 -37.17
C LEU A 233 7.02 5.02 -38.23
N ILE A 234 6.37 6.11 -38.62
CA ILE A 234 5.28 6.11 -39.59
C ILE A 234 5.79 5.59 -40.95
N ASN A 235 6.94 6.07 -41.40
CA ASN A 235 7.54 5.70 -42.70
C ASN A 235 8.26 4.36 -42.67
N GLY A 236 8.40 3.76 -41.50
CA GLY A 236 9.10 2.46 -41.35
C GLY A 236 8.38 1.33 -42.09
N GLN A 237 9.11 0.61 -42.91
CA GLN A 237 8.62 -0.58 -43.61
C GLN A 237 9.05 -1.86 -42.90
N PHE A 238 8.12 -2.75 -42.69
CA PHE A 238 8.34 -3.97 -41.92
C PHE A 238 7.93 -5.21 -42.70
N THR A 239 8.79 -6.21 -42.72
CA THR A 239 8.50 -7.51 -43.37
C THR A 239 7.41 -8.28 -42.62
N LYS A 240 7.23 -8.05 -41.33
CA LYS A 240 6.24 -8.76 -40.49
C LYS A 240 5.05 -7.87 -40.23
N LYS A 241 3.87 -8.25 -40.72
CA LYS A 241 2.60 -7.52 -40.48
C LYS A 241 2.34 -7.19 -39.01
N LYS A 242 2.78 -8.02 -38.07
CA LYS A 242 2.63 -7.75 -36.62
C LYS A 242 3.40 -6.50 -36.16
N TYR A 243 4.55 -6.18 -36.76
CA TYR A 243 5.32 -4.98 -36.44
C TYR A 243 4.64 -3.73 -36.99
N GLU A 244 4.04 -3.84 -38.15
CA GLU A 244 3.24 -2.77 -38.74
C GLU A 244 2.04 -2.45 -37.84
N LEU A 245 1.29 -3.46 -37.41
CA LEU A 245 0.18 -3.28 -36.46
C LEU A 245 0.65 -2.60 -35.16
N VAL A 246 1.73 -3.10 -34.54
CA VAL A 246 2.23 -2.53 -33.27
C VAL A 246 2.74 -1.11 -33.44
N ARG A 247 3.38 -0.79 -34.59
CA ARG A 247 3.78 0.55 -34.95
C ARG A 247 2.56 1.48 -35.03
N ASP A 248 1.51 1.10 -35.77
CA ASP A 248 0.31 1.90 -35.98
C ASP A 248 -0.42 2.15 -34.64
N LEU A 249 -0.60 1.12 -33.83
CA LEU A 249 -1.18 1.24 -32.48
C LEU A 249 -0.35 2.18 -31.57
N PHE A 250 0.97 2.14 -31.68
CA PHE A 250 1.85 3.02 -30.93
C PHE A 250 1.72 4.49 -31.41
N VAL A 251 1.71 4.70 -32.70
CA VAL A 251 1.48 6.02 -33.33
C VAL A 251 0.10 6.55 -32.93
N PHE A 252 -0.93 5.72 -32.95
CA PHE A 252 -2.26 6.10 -32.45
C PHE A 252 -2.21 6.61 -31.01
N CYS A 253 -1.47 5.95 -30.12
CA CYS A 253 -1.27 6.41 -28.74
C CYS A 253 -0.46 7.72 -28.68
N CYS A 254 0.48 7.96 -29.58
CA CYS A 254 1.22 9.21 -29.66
C CYS A 254 0.29 10.40 -30.00
N PHE A 255 -0.67 10.21 -30.88
CA PHE A 255 -1.59 11.29 -31.30
C PHE A 255 -2.82 11.43 -30.40
N THR A 256 -3.28 10.36 -29.76
CA THR A 256 -4.43 10.40 -28.86
C THR A 256 -4.07 10.65 -27.39
N GLY A 257 -2.83 10.30 -26.97
CA GLY A 257 -2.39 10.35 -25.57
C GLY A 257 -2.99 9.25 -24.70
N LEU A 258 -3.69 8.30 -25.29
CA LEU A 258 -4.25 7.16 -24.58
C LEU A 258 -3.16 6.23 -24.07
N SER A 259 -3.39 5.63 -22.92
CA SER A 259 -2.56 4.52 -22.48
C SER A 259 -2.86 3.28 -23.31
N TRP A 260 -1.93 2.31 -23.33
CA TRP A 260 -2.18 1.03 -23.99
C TRP A 260 -3.48 0.36 -23.53
N THR A 261 -3.79 0.45 -22.24
CA THR A 261 -4.99 -0.16 -21.67
C THR A 261 -6.25 0.56 -22.11
N ASP A 262 -6.24 1.89 -22.09
CA ASP A 262 -7.40 2.70 -22.50
C ASP A 262 -7.65 2.51 -24.01
N MET A 263 -6.60 2.52 -24.86
CA MET A 263 -6.72 2.21 -26.29
C MET A 263 -7.32 0.81 -26.54
N ARG A 264 -6.83 -0.21 -25.82
CA ARG A 264 -7.32 -1.59 -25.96
C ARG A 264 -8.81 -1.72 -25.65
N ASN A 265 -9.31 -0.91 -24.74
CA ASN A 265 -10.68 -0.96 -24.28
C ASN A 265 -11.63 -0.06 -25.10
N LEU A 266 -11.13 0.68 -26.09
CA LEU A 266 -11.97 1.45 -26.98
C LEU A 266 -12.91 0.56 -27.78
N THR A 267 -14.16 1.02 -27.89
CA THR A 267 -15.21 0.42 -28.70
C THR A 267 -15.69 1.43 -29.75
N LYS A 268 -16.45 0.99 -30.73
CA LYS A 268 -17.05 1.89 -31.73
C LYS A 268 -17.96 2.96 -31.09
N SER A 269 -18.60 2.65 -29.96
CA SER A 269 -19.45 3.60 -29.23
C SER A 269 -18.69 4.76 -28.59
N ASN A 270 -17.36 4.65 -28.43
CA ASN A 270 -16.53 5.77 -27.95
C ASN A 270 -16.29 6.85 -29.01
N ILE A 271 -16.56 6.56 -30.29
CA ILE A 271 -16.38 7.51 -31.39
C ILE A 271 -17.70 8.29 -31.60
N GLN A 272 -17.61 9.60 -31.48
CA GLN A 272 -18.78 10.50 -31.62
C GLN A 272 -18.41 11.71 -32.44
N THR A 273 -19.30 12.10 -33.35
CA THR A 273 -19.21 13.40 -34.03
C THR A 273 -19.83 14.46 -33.13
N SER A 274 -19.06 15.50 -32.82
CA SER A 274 -19.51 16.60 -31.98
C SER A 274 -20.18 17.71 -32.82
N PHE A 275 -20.76 18.70 -32.14
CA PHE A 275 -21.45 19.84 -32.76
C PHE A 275 -20.49 20.70 -33.64
N ASP A 276 -19.19 20.61 -33.41
CA ASP A 276 -18.13 21.27 -34.20
C ASP A 276 -17.81 20.59 -35.54
N GLY A 277 -18.55 19.47 -35.86
CA GLY A 277 -18.33 18.68 -37.08
C GLY A 277 -17.11 17.77 -37.01
N HIS A 278 -16.35 17.77 -35.90
CA HIS A 278 -15.20 16.91 -35.71
C HIS A 278 -15.53 15.60 -35.00
N VAL A 279 -14.73 14.60 -35.27
CA VAL A 279 -14.83 13.29 -34.61
C VAL A 279 -14.02 13.29 -33.34
N TRP A 280 -14.60 12.81 -32.25
CA TRP A 280 -14.02 12.76 -30.93
C TRP A 280 -14.07 11.35 -30.35
N ILE A 281 -13.04 11.00 -29.56
CA ILE A 281 -13.05 9.84 -28.70
C ILE A 281 -13.51 10.29 -27.32
N LYS A 282 -14.68 9.80 -26.87
CA LYS A 282 -15.16 10.01 -25.51
C LYS A 282 -14.93 8.75 -24.70
N THR A 283 -14.09 8.84 -23.69
CA THR A 283 -13.68 7.70 -22.86
C THR A 283 -13.35 8.15 -21.42
N SER A 284 -13.27 7.20 -20.52
CA SER A 284 -12.79 7.45 -19.17
C SER A 284 -11.50 6.67 -18.90
N ARG A 285 -10.56 7.28 -18.22
CA ARG A 285 -9.29 6.62 -17.84
C ARG A 285 -9.56 5.47 -16.87
N GLN A 286 -9.25 4.24 -17.26
CA GLN A 286 -9.47 3.05 -16.42
C GLN A 286 -8.81 3.17 -15.03
N LYS A 287 -7.65 3.83 -14.92
CA LYS A 287 -6.91 3.97 -13.66
C LYS A 287 -7.53 4.96 -12.69
N THR A 288 -8.16 6.02 -13.16
CA THR A 288 -8.58 7.17 -12.34
C THR A 288 -10.06 7.49 -12.45
N GLY A 289 -10.78 6.91 -13.44
CA GLY A 289 -12.16 7.24 -13.74
C GLY A 289 -12.36 8.64 -14.34
N VAL A 290 -11.28 9.36 -14.65
CA VAL A 290 -11.36 10.70 -15.22
C VAL A 290 -11.82 10.60 -16.66
N GLU A 291 -12.88 11.31 -16.99
CA GLU A 291 -13.39 11.45 -18.37
C GLU A 291 -12.38 12.21 -19.23
N SER A 292 -12.27 11.82 -20.48
CA SER A 292 -11.34 12.38 -21.44
C SER A 292 -11.99 12.45 -22.81
N ASP A 293 -12.15 13.68 -23.32
CA ASP A 293 -12.61 13.96 -24.67
C ASP A 293 -11.39 14.27 -25.54
N ILE A 294 -11.14 13.45 -26.54
CA ILE A 294 -9.96 13.53 -27.37
C ILE A 294 -10.37 13.76 -28.82
N ARG A 295 -10.03 14.91 -29.37
CA ARG A 295 -10.25 15.16 -30.80
C ARG A 295 -9.41 14.20 -31.63
N LEU A 296 -10.06 13.52 -32.57
CA LEU A 296 -9.43 12.57 -33.45
C LEU A 296 -8.75 13.31 -34.61
N LEU A 297 -7.42 13.26 -34.64
CA LEU A 297 -6.62 13.78 -35.75
C LEU A 297 -6.65 12.80 -36.92
N GLU A 298 -6.42 13.29 -38.15
CA GLU A 298 -6.51 12.49 -39.38
C GLU A 298 -5.63 11.24 -39.36
N VAL A 299 -4.40 11.32 -38.78
CA VAL A 299 -3.51 10.15 -38.62
C VAL A 299 -4.17 9.06 -37.77
N ALA A 300 -4.80 9.44 -36.65
CA ALA A 300 -5.46 8.47 -35.79
C ALA A 300 -6.73 7.93 -36.42
N LYS A 301 -7.46 8.72 -37.17
CA LYS A 301 -8.63 8.30 -37.94
C LYS A 301 -8.24 7.31 -39.03
N HIS A 302 -7.19 7.60 -39.81
CA HIS A 302 -6.69 6.68 -40.83
C HIS A 302 -6.29 5.30 -40.24
N ILE A 303 -5.71 5.28 -39.03
CA ILE A 303 -5.38 4.03 -38.35
C ILE A 303 -6.65 3.26 -37.99
N ILE A 304 -7.70 3.95 -37.51
CA ILE A 304 -8.99 3.32 -37.22
C ILE A 304 -9.57 2.68 -38.49
N ASP A 305 -9.63 3.46 -39.59
CA ASP A 305 -10.18 3.03 -40.86
C ASP A 305 -9.40 1.82 -41.44
N LYS A 306 -8.06 1.83 -41.33
CA LYS A 306 -7.18 0.74 -41.78
C LYS A 306 -7.47 -0.58 -41.05
N TYR A 307 -7.86 -0.54 -39.81
CA TYR A 307 -8.09 -1.74 -38.98
C TYR A 307 -9.57 -2.00 -38.68
N ASP A 308 -10.50 -1.29 -39.35
CA ASP A 308 -11.92 -1.51 -39.15
C ASP A 308 -12.32 -2.95 -39.49
N GLY A 309 -13.15 -3.52 -38.66
CA GLY A 309 -13.60 -4.91 -38.80
C GLY A 309 -12.57 -6.00 -38.49
N LEU A 310 -11.31 -5.64 -38.18
CA LEU A 310 -10.27 -6.63 -37.84
C LEU A 310 -10.15 -6.90 -36.33
N ALA A 311 -10.79 -6.11 -35.50
CA ALA A 311 -10.82 -6.32 -34.07
C ALA A 311 -11.76 -7.46 -33.70
N LYS A 312 -11.43 -8.18 -32.63
CA LYS A 312 -12.35 -9.15 -32.02
C LYS A 312 -13.31 -8.41 -31.09
N ASP A 313 -14.51 -8.90 -30.97
CA ASP A 313 -15.57 -8.29 -30.18
C ASP A 313 -15.93 -6.88 -30.71
N ASP A 314 -16.54 -6.04 -29.87
CA ASP A 314 -16.92 -4.64 -30.20
C ASP A 314 -15.75 -3.65 -30.14
N ARG A 315 -14.52 -4.12 -30.06
CA ARG A 315 -13.36 -3.24 -29.93
C ARG A 315 -13.08 -2.47 -31.20
N LEU A 316 -12.58 -1.26 -31.02
CA LEU A 316 -12.24 -0.36 -32.12
C LEU A 316 -11.00 -0.83 -32.88
N LEU A 317 -9.99 -1.38 -32.19
CA LEU A 317 -8.68 -1.74 -32.76
C LEU A 317 -8.28 -3.16 -32.34
N PRO A 318 -7.57 -3.93 -33.20
CA PRO A 318 -7.10 -5.29 -32.92
C PRO A 318 -5.84 -5.30 -32.07
N VAL A 319 -5.94 -4.90 -30.78
CA VAL A 319 -4.79 -4.72 -29.87
C VAL A 319 -4.31 -6.06 -29.32
N PRO A 320 -3.06 -6.51 -29.64
CA PRO A 320 -2.50 -7.74 -29.07
C PRO A 320 -2.26 -7.65 -27.56
N ALA A 321 -1.84 -8.76 -26.93
CA ALA A 321 -1.49 -8.79 -25.51
C ALA A 321 -0.35 -7.81 -25.19
N TYR A 322 -0.37 -7.22 -24.00
CA TYR A 322 0.61 -6.21 -23.58
C TYR A 322 2.07 -6.70 -23.67
N SER A 323 2.31 -7.96 -23.33
CA SER A 323 3.66 -8.57 -23.41
C SER A 323 4.21 -8.58 -24.85
N VAL A 324 3.35 -8.90 -25.82
CA VAL A 324 3.68 -8.86 -27.25
C VAL A 324 3.96 -7.43 -27.69
N CYS A 325 3.02 -6.52 -27.43
CA CYS A 325 3.16 -5.11 -27.78
C CYS A 325 4.42 -4.47 -27.17
N LYS A 326 4.71 -4.81 -25.91
CA LYS A 326 5.90 -4.31 -25.19
C LYS A 326 7.22 -4.79 -25.81
N TYR A 327 7.26 -6.02 -26.29
CA TYR A 327 8.43 -6.58 -26.95
C TYR A 327 8.57 -6.03 -28.37
N ASP A 328 7.50 -6.13 -29.16
CA ASP A 328 7.52 -5.79 -30.60
C ASP A 328 7.77 -4.29 -30.84
N ILE A 329 7.27 -3.37 -29.99
CA ILE A 329 7.55 -1.94 -30.15
C ILE A 329 9.05 -1.61 -30.02
N LYS A 330 9.79 -2.34 -29.20
CA LYS A 330 11.24 -2.17 -29.10
C LYS A 330 11.96 -2.61 -30.37
N GLN A 331 11.47 -3.69 -31.01
CA GLN A 331 12.02 -4.18 -32.28
C GLN A 331 11.70 -3.18 -33.40
N VAL A 332 10.49 -2.66 -33.43
CA VAL A 332 10.06 -1.61 -34.38
C VAL A 332 10.94 -0.36 -34.21
N ALA A 333 11.14 0.14 -33.01
CA ALA A 333 11.98 1.32 -32.76
C ALA A 333 13.43 1.11 -33.21
N LYS A 334 14.00 -0.08 -32.92
CA LYS A 334 15.35 -0.43 -33.36
C LYS A 334 15.47 -0.47 -34.88
N GLN A 335 14.49 -1.03 -35.58
CA GLN A 335 14.50 -1.10 -37.07
C GLN A 335 14.36 0.30 -37.70
N CYS A 336 13.70 1.26 -36.98
CA CYS A 336 13.60 2.66 -37.42
C CYS A 336 14.80 3.54 -36.98
N GLY A 337 15.87 2.95 -36.41
CA GLY A 337 17.04 3.69 -35.95
C GLY A 337 16.79 4.59 -34.77
N ILE A 338 15.82 4.24 -33.89
CA ILE A 338 15.52 4.97 -32.66
C ILE A 338 16.24 4.32 -31.50
N GLU A 339 17.27 4.98 -30.96
CA GLU A 339 18.11 4.46 -29.86
C GLU A 339 17.45 4.58 -28.48
N LYS A 340 16.45 5.45 -28.34
CA LYS A 340 15.73 5.66 -27.08
C LYS A 340 15.02 4.38 -26.63
N ASN A 341 14.93 4.19 -25.31
CA ASN A 341 14.15 3.08 -24.74
C ASN A 341 12.64 3.33 -24.89
N VAL A 342 12.09 2.88 -26.00
CA VAL A 342 10.67 3.08 -26.33
C VAL A 342 9.80 2.14 -25.50
N SER A 343 8.79 2.71 -24.87
CA SER A 343 7.74 2.02 -24.11
C SER A 343 6.38 2.67 -24.36
N TRP A 344 5.29 1.97 -24.10
CA TRP A 344 3.93 2.52 -24.28
C TRP A 344 3.66 3.79 -23.46
N HIS A 345 4.39 4.02 -22.37
CA HIS A 345 4.34 5.27 -21.63
C HIS A 345 4.95 6.44 -22.41
N VAL A 346 5.97 6.19 -23.24
CA VAL A 346 6.60 7.19 -24.06
C VAL A 346 5.61 7.79 -25.06
N ALA A 347 4.72 6.97 -25.63
CA ALA A 347 3.68 7.45 -26.55
C ALA A 347 2.80 8.54 -25.91
N SER A 348 2.25 8.28 -24.70
CA SER A 348 1.42 9.27 -24.00
C SER A 348 2.19 10.54 -23.61
N HIS A 349 3.49 10.43 -23.28
CA HIS A 349 4.34 11.57 -22.97
C HIS A 349 4.64 12.42 -24.20
N SER A 350 4.80 11.80 -25.39
CA SER A 350 5.03 12.50 -26.64
C SER A 350 3.87 13.45 -26.97
N LYS A 351 2.60 13.05 -26.79
CA LYS A 351 1.46 13.95 -26.99
C LYS A 351 1.51 15.18 -26.08
N ILE A 352 1.78 14.98 -24.78
CA ILE A 352 1.82 16.06 -23.79
C ILE A 352 2.88 17.08 -24.17
N PHE A 353 4.06 16.63 -24.63
CA PHE A 353 5.13 17.50 -25.09
C PHE A 353 4.68 18.42 -26.26
N TYR A 354 3.95 17.89 -27.23
CA TYR A 354 3.45 18.71 -28.34
C TYR A 354 2.38 19.71 -27.91
N LEU A 355 1.49 19.33 -27.02
CA LEU A 355 0.47 20.24 -26.48
C LEU A 355 1.09 21.38 -25.66
N LEU A 356 2.12 21.10 -24.88
CA LEU A 356 2.83 22.11 -24.09
C LEU A 356 3.60 23.08 -24.99
N ASN A 357 4.30 22.63 -26.03
CA ASN A 357 5.00 23.49 -26.97
C ASN A 357 4.04 24.40 -27.73
N ILE A 358 2.84 23.95 -28.08
CA ILE A 358 1.82 24.80 -28.70
C ILE A 358 1.31 25.83 -27.66
N SER A 359 1.16 25.47 -26.38
CA SER A 359 0.73 26.43 -25.35
C SER A 359 1.82 27.45 -24.97
N GLU A 360 3.10 27.05 -24.99
CA GLU A 360 4.22 27.97 -24.78
C GLU A 360 4.36 28.98 -25.92
N LEU A 361 4.12 28.56 -27.16
CA LEU A 361 4.05 29.48 -28.30
C LEU A 361 2.90 30.51 -28.15
N SER A 362 1.79 30.12 -27.52
CA SER A 362 0.65 31.04 -27.25
C SER A 362 0.91 32.04 -26.11
N THR A 363 1.86 31.77 -25.22
CA THR A 363 2.22 32.65 -24.09
C THR A 363 3.31 33.66 -24.44
N LEU A 364 4.02 33.46 -25.53
CA LEU A 364 4.92 34.52 -26.10
C LEU A 364 4.07 35.66 -26.60
N LYS A 365 4.16 36.83 -25.96
CA LYS A 365 3.35 38.05 -26.14
C LYS A 365 3.27 38.62 -27.57
N ASN A 366 3.83 37.96 -28.58
CA ASN A 366 3.85 38.39 -29.99
C ASN A 366 3.37 37.29 -30.96
N VAL A 367 2.80 36.18 -30.46
CA VAL A 367 2.26 35.15 -31.37
C VAL A 367 0.78 35.43 -31.59
N THR A 368 0.45 35.82 -32.83
CA THR A 368 -0.94 36.06 -33.23
C THR A 368 -1.71 34.77 -33.43
N ALA A 369 -3.04 34.81 -33.40
CA ALA A 369 -3.89 33.67 -33.72
C ALA A 369 -3.53 33.06 -35.10
N ASN A 370 -3.08 33.87 -36.04
CA ASN A 370 -2.57 33.43 -37.35
C ASN A 370 -1.26 32.63 -37.26
N ASP A 371 -0.36 32.94 -36.31
CA ASP A 371 0.89 32.19 -36.14
C ASP A 371 0.62 30.79 -35.51
N LEU A 372 -0.38 30.72 -34.63
CA LEU A 372 -0.88 29.45 -34.09
C LEU A 372 -1.57 28.61 -35.17
N GLU A 373 -2.38 29.23 -35.99
CA GLU A 373 -3.00 28.64 -37.17
C GLU A 373 -1.96 28.20 -38.21
N THR A 374 -0.95 29.01 -38.45
CA THR A 374 0.17 28.71 -39.36
C THR A 374 1.05 27.62 -38.84
N SER A 375 1.37 27.56 -37.52
CA SER A 375 2.10 26.46 -36.88
C SER A 375 1.26 25.17 -36.87
N TYR A 376 -0.05 25.28 -36.68
CA TYR A 376 -0.99 24.15 -36.79
C TYR A 376 -1.14 23.70 -38.27
N ILE A 377 -1.18 24.61 -39.21
CA ILE A 377 -1.23 24.32 -40.67
C ILE A 377 0.11 23.74 -41.15
N LEU A 378 1.26 24.22 -40.68
CA LEU A 378 2.56 23.60 -40.92
C LEU A 378 2.67 22.20 -40.33
N PHE A 379 2.16 22.00 -39.14
CA PHE A 379 2.02 20.71 -38.51
C PHE A 379 1.08 19.80 -39.33
N LEU A 380 -0.08 20.31 -39.76
CA LEU A 380 -1.00 19.61 -40.65
C LEU A 380 -0.42 19.36 -42.05
N SER A 381 0.34 20.28 -42.60
CA SER A 381 1.00 20.08 -43.92
C SER A 381 2.12 19.05 -43.87
N GLN A 382 2.87 18.99 -42.78
CA GLN A 382 3.81 17.91 -42.53
C GLN A 382 3.08 16.55 -42.36
N LEU A 383 1.91 16.55 -41.69
CA LEU A 383 1.02 15.38 -41.60
C LEU A 383 0.43 14.99 -42.97
N CYS A 384 0.02 15.97 -43.80
CA CYS A 384 -0.47 15.69 -45.16
C CYS A 384 0.61 15.16 -46.10
N ASN A 385 1.87 15.57 -45.94
CA ASN A 385 2.99 14.98 -46.67
C ASN A 385 3.28 13.52 -46.22
N ILE A 386 3.01 13.24 -44.95
CA ILE A 386 3.05 11.87 -44.40
C ILE A 386 1.90 11.01 -44.95
N GLN A 387 0.69 11.60 -45.16
CA GLN A 387 -0.46 10.91 -45.77
C GLN A 387 -0.24 10.50 -47.23
N ARG A 388 0.61 11.20 -47.98
CA ARG A 388 0.94 10.83 -49.38
C ARG A 388 1.91 9.68 -49.45
N THR A 389 2.49 9.25 -48.32
CA THR A 389 3.48 8.16 -48.20
C THR A 389 2.90 6.92 -47.51
N LEU A 390 1.68 6.99 -46.94
CA LEU A 390 0.90 5.85 -46.42
C LEU A 390 -0.15 5.39 -47.46
#